data_a8049443d31289b1abb46d7bd796bb2a
#
_entry.id   a8049443d31289b1abb46d7bd796bb2a
#
_cell.length_a   1.000
_cell.length_b   1.000
_cell.length_c   1.000
_cell.angle_alpha   90.00
_cell.angle_beta   90.00
_cell.angle_gamma   90.00
#
_symmetry.space_group_name_H-M   'P 1'
#
loop_
_entity.id
_entity.type
_entity.pdbx_description
1 polymer ?
#
loop_
_entity_poly.entity_id
_entity_poly.type
_entity_poly.pdbx_seq_one_letter_code
_entity_poly.pdbx_strand_id
1 'polypeptide(L)'
;GINVSPMIIKHEKAKGMTLLNYRQLIRYIIATTDMQIALIPHVVWNYNDDRIPLQFLYNEFKGTGRVVLIEDHNAEELKGFISRCRFLVASRTHASIAAYSTQIPTLVMGYSVKARGIARDLFGNEEHYVLSVQSLQQGNDLLKAFQWLQTHEDEIRKHYRTFMPGYLSKTFQAGQLLQTL
;
A
#
# COMPACT_ATOMS: atom_id res chain seq x y z
N GLY A 1 2.14 -5.67 4.97
CA GLY A 1 0.72 -5.44 4.68
C GLY A 1 0.44 -5.38 3.20
N ILE A 2 -0.66 -5.97 2.77
CA ILE A 2 -1.11 -5.92 1.36
C ILE A 2 -2.58 -5.49 1.34
N ASN A 3 -2.89 -4.42 0.59
CA ASN A 3 -4.24 -3.98 0.31
C ASN A 3 -4.48 -4.03 -1.20
N VAL A 4 -5.51 -4.76 -1.63
CA VAL A 4 -5.92 -4.89 -3.04
C VAL A 4 -7.35 -4.44 -3.20
N SER A 5 -7.60 -3.55 -4.14
CA SER A 5 -8.91 -2.96 -4.40
C SER A 5 -9.49 -3.48 -5.73
N PRO A 6 -10.79 -3.78 -5.82
CA PRO A 6 -11.45 -4.03 -7.10
C PRO A 6 -11.26 -2.88 -8.10
N MET A 7 -11.07 -1.66 -7.61
CA MET A 7 -10.90 -0.48 -8.45
C MET A 7 -9.63 -0.57 -9.29
N ILE A 8 -8.48 -1.01 -8.72
CA ILE A 8 -7.25 -1.15 -9.53
C ILE A 8 -7.38 -2.28 -10.55
N ILE A 9 -8.08 -3.37 -10.22
CA ILE A 9 -8.36 -4.48 -11.14
C ILE A 9 -9.21 -3.98 -12.32
N LYS A 10 -10.21 -3.13 -12.06
CA LYS A 10 -11.04 -2.54 -13.11
C LYS A 10 -10.25 -1.64 -14.07
N HIS A 11 -9.14 -1.06 -13.63
CA HIS A 11 -8.31 -0.15 -14.43
C HIS A 11 -7.10 -0.82 -15.07
N GLU A 12 -6.92 -2.14 -14.93
CA GLU A 12 -5.82 -2.86 -15.59
C GLU A 12 -6.01 -2.87 -17.12
N LYS A 13 -4.91 -2.78 -17.86
CA LYS A 13 -4.95 -2.88 -19.33
C LYS A 13 -5.05 -4.33 -19.80
N ALA A 14 -4.32 -5.22 -19.16
CA ALA A 14 -4.33 -6.65 -19.48
C ALA A 14 -5.09 -7.38 -18.36
N LYS A 15 -6.17 -8.05 -18.74
CA LYS A 15 -7.07 -8.74 -17.79
C LYS A 15 -6.32 -9.78 -16.96
N GLY A 16 -6.46 -9.71 -15.63
CA GLY A 16 -5.84 -10.61 -14.66
C GLY A 16 -4.40 -10.25 -14.31
N MET A 17 -3.80 -9.25 -14.96
CA MET A 17 -2.41 -8.85 -14.72
C MET A 17 -2.19 -8.34 -13.30
N THR A 18 -3.15 -7.61 -12.75
CA THR A 18 -3.09 -7.12 -11.37
C THR A 18 -2.96 -8.26 -10.37
N LEU A 19 -3.88 -9.21 -10.39
CA LEU A 19 -3.85 -10.34 -9.46
C LEU A 19 -2.62 -11.23 -9.68
N LEU A 20 -2.18 -11.41 -10.92
CA LEU A 20 -0.95 -12.14 -11.22
C LEU A 20 0.26 -11.50 -10.54
N ASN A 21 0.38 -10.18 -10.59
CA ASN A 21 1.46 -9.43 -9.93
C ASN A 21 1.44 -9.60 -8.39
N TYR A 22 0.26 -9.50 -7.75
CA TYR A 22 0.15 -9.76 -6.30
C TYR A 22 0.48 -11.20 -5.94
N ARG A 23 0.07 -12.19 -6.75
CA ARG A 23 0.42 -13.61 -6.54
C ARG A 23 1.93 -13.84 -6.61
N GLN A 24 2.60 -13.25 -7.59
CA GLN A 24 4.07 -13.36 -7.71
C GLN A 24 4.79 -12.69 -6.54
N LEU A 25 4.32 -11.52 -6.10
CA LEU A 25 4.84 -10.85 -4.91
C LEU A 25 4.68 -11.73 -3.65
N ILE A 26 3.49 -12.28 -3.40
CA ILE A 26 3.23 -13.13 -2.24
C ILE A 26 4.12 -14.38 -2.27
N ARG A 27 4.24 -15.05 -3.42
CA ARG A 27 5.14 -16.20 -3.59
C ARG A 27 6.59 -15.87 -3.29
N TYR A 28 7.06 -14.74 -3.78
CA TYR A 28 8.42 -14.26 -3.50
C TYR A 28 8.63 -14.04 -2.00
N ILE A 29 7.74 -13.30 -1.33
CA ILE A 29 7.85 -13.03 0.11
C ILE A 29 7.91 -14.32 0.91
N ILE A 30 7.04 -15.29 0.61
CA ILE A 30 7.00 -16.59 1.29
C ILE A 30 8.29 -17.38 1.04
N ALA A 31 8.81 -17.38 -0.19
CA ALA A 31 9.96 -18.19 -0.57
C ALA A 31 11.31 -17.62 -0.10
N THR A 32 11.42 -16.30 0.06
CA THR A 32 12.73 -15.63 0.25
C THR A 32 12.88 -14.88 1.56
N THR A 33 11.82 -14.79 2.37
CA THR A 33 11.83 -14.03 3.63
C THR A 33 11.08 -14.79 4.74
N ASP A 34 11.27 -14.34 5.98
CA ASP A 34 10.50 -14.82 7.14
C ASP A 34 9.25 -13.95 7.44
N MET A 35 8.96 -12.95 6.61
CA MET A 35 7.85 -12.04 6.83
C MET A 35 6.50 -12.77 6.75
N GLN A 36 5.60 -12.44 7.66
CA GLN A 36 4.18 -12.76 7.55
C GLN A 36 3.49 -11.75 6.64
N ILE A 37 2.39 -12.14 6.02
CA ILE A 37 1.62 -11.29 5.11
C ILE A 37 0.23 -11.06 5.70
N ALA A 38 -0.09 -9.81 5.99
CA ALA A 38 -1.42 -9.38 6.38
C ALA A 38 -2.16 -8.81 5.16
N LEU A 39 -3.25 -9.44 4.76
CA LEU A 39 -4.16 -8.94 3.73
C LEU A 39 -5.18 -8.03 4.41
N ILE A 40 -5.14 -6.73 4.13
CA ILE A 40 -5.84 -5.69 4.89
C ILE A 40 -6.88 -5.02 3.99
N PRO A 41 -8.20 -5.24 4.20
CA PRO A 41 -9.25 -4.50 3.51
C PRO A 41 -9.29 -3.05 4.02
N HIS A 42 -9.77 -2.12 3.19
CA HIS A 42 -9.91 -0.72 3.56
C HIS A 42 -11.24 -0.11 3.11
N VAL A 43 -11.89 -0.71 2.12
CA VAL A 43 -13.23 -0.37 1.65
C VAL A 43 -14.02 -1.66 1.48
N VAL A 44 -15.22 -1.69 2.07
CA VAL A 44 -16.09 -2.88 2.12
C VAL A 44 -17.51 -2.58 1.58
N TRP A 45 -17.62 -1.71 0.57
CA TRP A 45 -18.89 -1.36 -0.05
C TRP A 45 -19.32 -2.39 -1.10
N ASN A 46 -20.62 -2.63 -1.25
CA ASN A 46 -21.20 -3.67 -2.11
C ASN A 46 -20.62 -3.77 -3.53
N TYR A 47 -20.23 -2.64 -4.16
CA TYR A 47 -19.67 -2.66 -5.53
C TYR A 47 -18.16 -2.47 -5.59
N ASN A 48 -17.50 -2.33 -4.43
CA ASN A 48 -16.08 -1.96 -4.35
C ASN A 48 -15.45 -2.51 -3.08
N ASP A 49 -15.65 -3.81 -2.85
CA ASP A 49 -15.26 -4.52 -1.63
C ASP A 49 -13.87 -5.13 -1.77
N ASP A 50 -12.91 -4.61 -1.01
CA ASP A 50 -11.52 -5.09 -1.00
C ASP A 50 -11.42 -6.55 -0.52
N ARG A 51 -12.39 -7.04 0.26
CA ARG A 51 -12.41 -8.43 0.75
C ARG A 51 -12.47 -9.43 -0.39
N ILE A 52 -13.11 -9.09 -1.52
CA ILE A 52 -13.25 -10.00 -2.67
C ILE A 52 -11.87 -10.40 -3.24
N PRO A 53 -11.01 -9.50 -3.73
CA PRO A 53 -9.69 -9.86 -4.23
C PRO A 53 -8.75 -10.36 -3.12
N LEU A 54 -8.89 -9.87 -1.88
CA LEU A 54 -8.08 -10.34 -0.76
C LEU A 54 -8.43 -11.77 -0.37
N GLN A 55 -9.72 -12.14 -0.33
CA GLN A 55 -10.16 -13.50 -0.08
C GLN A 55 -9.69 -14.48 -1.17
N PHE A 56 -9.66 -14.04 -2.43
CA PHE A 56 -9.11 -14.84 -3.53
C PHE A 56 -7.62 -15.15 -3.28
N LEU A 57 -6.81 -14.15 -2.94
CA LEU A 57 -5.40 -14.34 -2.60
C LEU A 57 -5.23 -15.18 -1.34
N TYR A 58 -6.00 -14.93 -0.30
CA TYR A 58 -5.96 -15.70 0.94
C TYR A 58 -6.21 -17.19 0.69
N ASN A 59 -7.24 -17.53 -0.08
CA ASN A 59 -7.59 -18.93 -0.37
C ASN A 59 -6.46 -19.67 -1.09
N GLU A 60 -5.69 -18.98 -1.93
CA GLU A 60 -4.53 -19.58 -2.63
C GLU A 60 -3.36 -19.84 -1.67
N PHE A 61 -3.14 -18.98 -0.67
CA PHE A 61 -1.91 -19.00 0.14
C PHE A 61 -2.12 -19.39 1.61
N LYS A 62 -3.36 -19.50 2.11
CA LYS A 62 -3.64 -19.82 3.53
C LYS A 62 -2.97 -21.09 4.03
N GLY A 63 -2.81 -22.11 3.16
CA GLY A 63 -2.15 -23.37 3.48
C GLY A 63 -0.66 -23.24 3.81
N THR A 64 -0.04 -22.10 3.52
CA THR A 64 1.37 -21.85 3.85
C THR A 64 1.59 -21.47 5.33
N GLY A 65 0.53 -21.10 6.07
CA GLY A 65 0.62 -20.58 7.43
C GLY A 65 1.28 -19.18 7.53
N ARG A 66 1.57 -18.55 6.37
CA ARG A 66 2.29 -17.27 6.28
C ARG A 66 1.39 -16.07 5.94
N VAL A 67 0.11 -16.31 5.63
CA VAL A 67 -0.84 -15.30 5.18
C VAL A 67 -2.03 -15.26 6.10
N VAL A 68 -2.39 -14.08 6.58
CA VAL A 68 -3.59 -13.83 7.38
C VAL A 68 -4.48 -12.82 6.63
N LEU A 69 -5.78 -13.06 6.64
CA LEU A 69 -6.79 -12.11 6.17
C LEU A 69 -7.32 -11.34 7.38
N ILE A 70 -7.13 -10.04 7.39
CA ILE A 70 -7.70 -9.16 8.40
C ILE A 70 -9.17 -8.93 8.07
N GLU A 71 -10.03 -9.03 9.08
CA GLU A 71 -11.45 -8.73 8.94
C GLU A 71 -11.71 -7.24 8.77
N ASP A 72 -12.98 -6.86 8.59
CA ASP A 72 -13.38 -5.47 8.53
C ASP A 72 -13.28 -4.84 9.93
N HIS A 73 -12.62 -3.71 9.99
CA HIS A 73 -12.38 -2.95 11.21
C HIS A 73 -12.59 -1.45 10.95
N ASN A 74 -12.74 -0.67 12.01
CA ASN A 74 -12.76 0.78 11.90
C ASN A 74 -11.39 1.35 11.45
N ALA A 75 -11.38 2.63 11.06
CA ALA A 75 -10.18 3.26 10.49
C ALA A 75 -8.99 3.30 11.45
N GLU A 76 -9.23 3.44 12.75
CA GLU A 76 -8.18 3.48 13.79
C GLU A 76 -7.53 2.11 13.95
N GLU A 77 -8.33 1.06 14.00
CA GLU A 77 -7.84 -0.32 14.09
C GLU A 77 -7.08 -0.73 12.84
N LEU A 78 -7.60 -0.42 11.63
CA LEU A 78 -6.90 -0.68 10.37
C LEU A 78 -5.56 0.05 10.31
N LYS A 79 -5.50 1.31 10.76
CA LYS A 79 -4.24 2.04 10.90
C LYS A 79 -3.31 1.37 11.92
N GLY A 80 -3.86 0.84 13.01
CA GLY A 80 -3.12 0.05 14.01
C GLY A 80 -2.48 -1.20 13.41
N PHE A 81 -3.17 -1.97 12.55
CA PHE A 81 -2.59 -3.10 11.82
C PHE A 81 -1.49 -2.63 10.86
N ILE A 82 -1.75 -1.59 10.07
CA ILE A 82 -0.79 -1.04 9.12
C ILE A 82 0.49 -0.57 9.83
N SER A 83 0.38 0.09 10.98
CA SER A 83 1.52 0.61 11.74
C SER A 83 2.49 -0.48 12.25
N ARG A 84 2.03 -1.73 12.33
CA ARG A 84 2.84 -2.89 12.75
C ARG A 84 3.49 -3.61 11.56
N CYS A 85 3.19 -3.20 10.33
CA CYS A 85 3.81 -3.77 9.15
C CYS A 85 5.25 -3.26 8.99
N ARG A 86 6.12 -4.12 8.46
CA ARG A 86 7.45 -3.69 8.01
C ARG A 86 7.35 -2.89 6.71
N PHE A 87 6.49 -3.34 5.80
CA PHE A 87 6.19 -2.72 4.51
C PHE A 87 4.69 -2.73 4.26
N LEU A 88 4.20 -1.80 3.42
CA LEU A 88 2.85 -1.85 2.88
C LEU A 88 2.87 -1.78 1.35
N VAL A 89 2.09 -2.66 0.71
CA VAL A 89 1.70 -2.51 -0.70
C VAL A 89 0.22 -2.14 -0.74
N ALA A 90 -0.08 -0.90 -1.09
CA ALA A 90 -1.42 -0.33 -0.99
C ALA A 90 -2.02 -0.02 -2.36
N SER A 91 -3.33 -0.24 -2.52
CA SER A 91 -4.12 0.21 -3.67
C SER A 91 -5.14 1.29 -3.32
N ARG A 92 -5.36 1.52 -2.02
CA ARG A 92 -6.25 2.58 -1.51
C ARG A 92 -5.45 3.74 -0.96
N THR A 93 -5.85 4.96 -1.35
CA THR A 93 -5.20 6.21 -0.89
C THR A 93 -5.20 6.31 0.63
N HIS A 94 -6.31 6.00 1.31
CA HIS A 94 -6.36 6.08 2.77
C HIS A 94 -5.44 5.05 3.45
N ALA A 95 -5.29 3.85 2.88
CA ALA A 95 -4.33 2.86 3.38
C ALA A 95 -2.89 3.36 3.25
N SER A 96 -2.53 3.98 2.11
CA SER A 96 -1.20 4.58 1.94
C SER A 96 -0.96 5.77 2.88
N ILE A 97 -1.97 6.63 3.11
CA ILE A 97 -1.87 7.73 4.08
C ILE A 97 -1.67 7.18 5.51
N ALA A 98 -2.41 6.13 5.89
CA ALA A 98 -2.22 5.48 7.19
C ALA A 98 -0.78 4.97 7.36
N ALA A 99 -0.21 4.35 6.33
CA ALA A 99 1.18 3.88 6.34
C ALA A 99 2.20 5.04 6.40
N TYR A 100 2.04 6.06 5.58
CA TYR A 100 2.91 7.23 5.59
C TYR A 100 2.91 7.94 6.95
N SER A 101 1.71 8.13 7.54
CA SER A 101 1.57 8.78 8.86
C SER A 101 2.16 7.96 10.01
N THR A 102 2.37 6.67 9.82
CA THR A 102 3.02 5.75 10.77
C THR A 102 4.45 5.36 10.33
N GLN A 103 4.97 6.05 9.30
CA GLN A 103 6.36 5.90 8.80
C GLN A 103 6.67 4.48 8.27
N ILE A 104 5.68 3.83 7.67
CA ILE A 104 5.86 2.51 7.06
C ILE A 104 6.28 2.68 5.58
N PRO A 105 7.42 2.11 5.14
CA PRO A 105 7.82 2.08 3.75
C PRO A 105 6.71 1.47 2.89
N THR A 106 6.22 2.25 1.90
CA THR A 106 5.00 1.94 1.18
C THR A 106 5.19 2.05 -0.32
N LEU A 107 4.77 1.00 -1.03
CA LEU A 107 4.60 0.99 -2.48
C LEU A 107 3.11 1.09 -2.80
N VAL A 108 2.73 2.04 -3.64
CA VAL A 108 1.33 2.21 -4.06
C VAL A 108 1.12 1.67 -5.46
N MET A 109 0.22 0.68 -5.60
CA MET A 109 -0.34 0.31 -6.90
C MET A 109 -1.49 1.25 -7.21
N GLY A 110 -1.22 2.29 -8.01
CA GLY A 110 -2.16 3.37 -8.28
C GLY A 110 -2.78 3.31 -9.68
N TYR A 111 -3.94 3.93 -9.85
CA TYR A 111 -4.59 4.15 -11.15
C TYR A 111 -4.86 5.63 -11.42
N SER A 112 -4.64 6.50 -10.46
CA SER A 112 -5.00 7.92 -10.52
C SER A 112 -3.83 8.84 -10.15
N VAL A 113 -3.99 10.13 -10.43
CA VAL A 113 -3.01 11.18 -10.11
C VAL A 113 -2.83 11.39 -8.60
N LYS A 114 -3.80 11.00 -7.75
CA LYS A 114 -3.75 11.22 -6.30
C LYS A 114 -2.53 10.55 -5.65
N ALA A 115 -2.29 9.29 -5.95
CA ALA A 115 -1.14 8.56 -5.41
C ALA A 115 0.19 9.23 -5.80
N ARG A 116 0.29 9.66 -7.07
CA ARG A 116 1.47 10.36 -7.59
C ARG A 116 1.68 11.71 -6.92
N GLY A 117 0.60 12.50 -6.71
CA GLY A 117 0.66 13.78 -5.99
C GLY A 117 1.20 13.60 -4.58
N ILE A 118 0.65 12.65 -3.81
CA ILE A 118 1.11 12.36 -2.45
C ILE A 118 2.59 11.92 -2.42
N ALA A 119 3.01 11.07 -3.36
CA ALA A 119 4.41 10.64 -3.42
C ALA A 119 5.35 11.82 -3.74
N ARG A 120 4.97 12.72 -4.65
CA ARG A 120 5.74 13.93 -4.94
C ARG A 120 5.84 14.85 -3.73
N ASP A 121 4.75 15.03 -2.98
CA ASP A 121 4.74 15.85 -1.77
C ASP A 121 5.66 15.29 -0.68
N LEU A 122 5.70 13.96 -0.55
CA LEU A 122 6.48 13.28 0.50
C LEU A 122 7.94 13.08 0.12
N PHE A 123 8.23 12.72 -1.14
CA PHE A 123 9.55 12.25 -1.58
C PHE A 123 10.19 13.15 -2.67
N GLY A 124 9.49 14.20 -3.12
CA GLY A 124 9.93 15.04 -4.22
C GLY A 124 9.67 14.45 -5.60
N ASN A 125 9.39 13.15 -5.71
CA ASN A 125 9.05 12.45 -6.95
C ASN A 125 8.14 11.25 -6.67
N GLU A 126 7.61 10.64 -7.72
CA GLU A 126 6.72 9.46 -7.63
C GLU A 126 7.43 8.17 -8.02
N GLU A 127 8.62 8.27 -8.59
CA GLU A 127 9.39 7.13 -9.08
C GLU A 127 9.70 6.17 -7.93
N HIS A 128 9.54 4.88 -8.18
CA HIS A 128 9.69 3.79 -7.21
C HIS A 128 8.64 3.72 -6.08
N TYR A 129 7.90 4.81 -5.79
CA TYR A 129 6.87 4.82 -4.74
C TYR A 129 5.48 4.51 -5.27
N VAL A 130 5.24 4.77 -6.57
CA VAL A 130 3.95 4.52 -7.22
C VAL A 130 4.14 3.71 -8.49
N LEU A 131 3.56 2.51 -8.52
CA LEU A 131 3.44 1.68 -9.71
C LEU A 131 2.03 1.86 -10.29
N SER A 132 1.94 2.34 -11.55
CA SER A 132 0.65 2.45 -12.21
C SER A 132 0.13 1.08 -12.62
N VAL A 133 -1.11 0.73 -12.27
CA VAL A 133 -1.73 -0.53 -12.72
C VAL A 133 -1.85 -0.58 -14.24
N GLN A 134 -1.99 0.58 -14.92
CA GLN A 134 -2.03 0.67 -16.38
C GLN A 134 -0.65 0.44 -17.04
N SER A 135 0.44 0.53 -16.30
CA SER A 135 1.80 0.29 -16.82
C SER A 135 2.28 -1.14 -16.66
N LEU A 136 1.50 -2.02 -16.01
CA LEU A 136 1.88 -3.42 -15.85
C LEU A 136 1.99 -4.11 -17.22
N GLN A 137 3.18 -4.66 -17.49
CA GLN A 137 3.50 -5.40 -18.72
C GLN A 137 3.81 -6.87 -18.42
N GLN A 138 4.38 -7.14 -17.27
CA GLN A 138 4.81 -8.46 -16.85
C GLN A 138 4.19 -8.84 -15.49
N GLY A 139 4.05 -10.14 -15.24
CA GLY A 139 3.49 -10.63 -13.98
C GLY A 139 4.35 -10.38 -12.75
N ASN A 140 5.57 -9.89 -12.90
CA ASN A 140 6.54 -9.61 -11.81
C ASN A 140 6.90 -8.12 -11.68
N ASP A 141 6.18 -7.21 -12.31
CA ASP A 141 6.50 -5.77 -12.22
C ASP A 141 6.32 -5.24 -10.80
N LEU A 142 5.27 -5.67 -10.08
CA LEU A 142 5.07 -5.33 -8.67
C LEU A 142 6.16 -5.92 -7.77
N LEU A 143 6.62 -7.13 -8.07
CA LEU A 143 7.72 -7.76 -7.36
C LEU A 143 9.01 -6.94 -7.52
N LYS A 144 9.35 -6.52 -8.73
CA LYS A 144 10.54 -5.69 -8.97
C LYS A 144 10.48 -4.36 -8.21
N ALA A 145 9.31 -3.70 -8.23
CA ALA A 145 9.09 -2.47 -7.47
C ALA A 145 9.20 -2.70 -5.94
N PHE A 146 8.69 -3.82 -5.45
CA PHE A 146 8.83 -4.18 -4.03
C PHE A 146 10.27 -4.50 -3.64
N GLN A 147 11.04 -5.17 -4.48
CA GLN A 147 12.47 -5.43 -4.25
C GLN A 147 13.26 -4.13 -4.11
N TRP A 148 12.95 -3.12 -4.95
CA TRP A 148 13.54 -1.80 -4.79
C TRP A 148 13.18 -1.20 -3.42
N LEU A 149 11.91 -1.25 -3.02
CA LEU A 149 11.46 -0.77 -1.70
C LEU A 149 12.22 -1.47 -0.55
N GLN A 150 12.43 -2.79 -0.65
CA GLN A 150 13.19 -3.55 0.35
C GLN A 150 14.64 -3.09 0.46
N THR A 151 15.30 -2.89 -0.66
CA THR A 151 16.72 -2.48 -0.67
C THR A 151 16.94 -1.05 -0.19
N HIS A 152 15.91 -0.19 -0.22
CA HIS A 152 15.96 1.20 0.23
C HIS A 152 15.21 1.44 1.55
N GLU A 153 14.89 0.39 2.31
CA GLU A 153 14.12 0.50 3.55
C GLU A 153 14.71 1.52 4.53
N ASP A 154 16.00 1.43 4.79
CA ASP A 154 16.68 2.29 5.78
C ASP A 154 16.70 3.75 5.35
N GLU A 155 16.91 4.02 4.07
CA GLU A 155 16.88 5.36 3.49
C GLU A 155 15.48 5.98 3.61
N ILE A 156 14.44 5.21 3.27
CA ILE A 156 13.05 5.64 3.36
C ILE A 156 12.67 5.92 4.82
N ARG A 157 13.04 5.04 5.76
CA ARG A 157 12.79 5.24 7.18
C ARG A 157 13.54 6.45 7.74
N LYS A 158 14.77 6.68 7.30
CA LYS A 158 15.55 7.88 7.65
C LYS A 158 14.86 9.14 7.12
N HIS A 159 14.40 9.10 5.86
CA HIS A 159 13.66 10.20 5.25
C HIS A 159 12.39 10.53 6.06
N TYR A 160 11.58 9.54 6.42
CA TYR A 160 10.39 9.78 7.24
C TYR A 160 10.70 10.43 8.58
N ARG A 161 11.73 9.95 9.29
CA ARG A 161 12.12 10.54 10.59
C ARG A 161 12.48 12.01 10.48
N THR A 162 13.08 12.41 9.37
CA THR A 162 13.49 13.80 9.15
C THR A 162 12.36 14.68 8.61
N PHE A 163 11.59 14.16 7.65
CA PHE A 163 10.60 14.91 6.89
C PHE A 163 9.24 15.04 7.60
N MET A 164 8.75 13.93 8.19
CA MET A 164 7.37 13.85 8.70
C MET A 164 7.06 14.85 9.81
N PRO A 165 7.94 15.17 10.77
CA PRO A 165 7.64 16.17 11.79
C PRO A 165 7.29 17.54 11.20
N GLY A 166 8.08 18.02 10.23
CA GLY A 166 7.81 19.28 9.53
C GLY A 166 6.57 19.21 8.63
N TYR A 167 6.32 18.08 7.98
CA TYR A 167 5.13 17.89 7.15
C TYR A 167 3.84 17.91 7.97
N LEU A 168 3.83 17.23 9.11
CA LEU A 168 2.68 17.21 10.01
C LEU A 168 2.40 18.57 10.65
N SER A 169 3.44 19.39 10.91
CA SER A 169 3.25 20.73 11.47
C SER A 169 2.41 21.65 10.56
N LYS A 170 2.43 21.43 9.24
CA LYS A 170 1.61 22.19 8.29
C LYS A 170 0.11 22.04 8.53
N THR A 171 -0.34 20.88 9.03
CA THR A 171 -1.76 20.65 9.35
C THR A 171 -2.22 21.52 10.52
N PHE A 172 -1.36 21.73 11.52
CA PHE A 172 -1.64 22.62 12.65
C PHE A 172 -1.68 24.09 12.21
N GLN A 173 -0.81 24.50 11.30
CA GLN A 173 -0.82 25.86 10.72
C GLN A 173 -2.14 26.14 9.99
N ALA A 174 -2.67 25.19 9.22
CA ALA A 174 -3.97 25.32 8.58
C ALA A 174 -5.11 25.51 9.60
N GLY A 175 -5.06 24.79 10.72
CA GLY A 175 -6.01 24.95 11.82
C GLY A 175 -5.95 26.34 12.48
N GLN A 176 -4.74 26.88 12.68
CA GLN A 176 -4.56 28.23 13.21
C GLN A 176 -5.12 29.31 12.27
N LEU A 177 -4.90 29.18 10.96
CA LEU A 177 -5.46 30.11 9.96
C LEU A 177 -6.99 30.12 9.97
N LEU A 178 -7.64 28.96 10.17
CA LEU A 178 -9.11 28.87 10.27
C LEU A 178 -9.66 29.54 11.54
N GLN A 179 -8.89 29.65 12.62
CA GLN A 179 -9.32 30.32 13.84
C GLN A 179 -9.21 31.85 13.75
N THR A 180 -8.53 32.37 12.74
CA THR A 180 -8.35 33.82 12.50
C THR A 180 -9.35 34.39 11.47
N LEU A 181 -10.21 33.54 10.90
CA LEU A 181 -11.33 33.90 10.03
C LEU A 181 -12.63 34.05 10.82
#